data_2e2097b76cdbb287d85d3c32af67ddfb
#
_entry.id   2e2097b76cdbb287d85d3c32af67ddfb
#
_cell.length_a   1.000
_cell.length_b   1.000
_cell.length_c   1.000
_cell.angle_alpha   90.00
_cell.angle_beta   90.00
_cell.angle_gamma   90.00
#
_symmetry.space_group_name_H-M   'P 1'
#
loop_
_entity.id
_entity.type
_entity.pdbx_description
1 polymer ?
#
loop_
_entity_poly.entity_id
_entity_poly.type
_entity_poly.pdbx_seq_one_letter_code
_entity_poly.pdbx_strand_id
1 'polypeptide(L)'
;MTTPLPVVAVAEVFRALASPKRLQILEWLRDPVAHFPPQRDGDLVDDGVCVIFIADKLGVSQPTATTHLQALARAGLVTSKRVGQWTFFKRDEAAIRAFKRQLSDEL
;
A
#
# COMPACT_ATOMS: atom_id res chain seq x y z
N MET A 1 14.94 12.20 -13.50
CA MET A 1 14.03 13.22 -12.93
C MET A 1 12.59 12.75 -13.07
N THR A 2 11.83 12.78 -11.99
CA THR A 2 10.46 12.27 -12.00
C THR A 2 9.50 13.35 -12.51
N THR A 3 8.66 13.02 -13.48
CA THR A 3 7.63 13.93 -13.97
C THR A 3 6.56 14.11 -12.89
N PRO A 4 6.17 15.36 -12.55
CA PRO A 4 5.11 15.58 -11.58
C PRO A 4 3.78 14.94 -12.03
N LEU A 5 3.00 14.46 -11.08
CA LEU A 5 1.67 13.94 -11.37
C LEU A 5 0.72 15.07 -11.76
N PRO A 6 -0.16 14.84 -12.74
CA PRO A 6 -1.21 15.82 -13.05
C PRO A 6 -2.21 15.95 -11.88
N VAL A 7 -2.97 17.04 -11.86
CA VAL A 7 -3.94 17.32 -10.81
C VAL A 7 -4.91 16.17 -10.59
N VAL A 8 -5.38 15.53 -11.67
CA VAL A 8 -6.30 14.38 -11.57
C VAL A 8 -5.66 13.24 -10.79
N ALA A 9 -4.38 12.92 -11.09
CA ALA A 9 -3.67 11.85 -10.40
C ALA A 9 -3.39 12.21 -8.94
N VAL A 10 -3.09 13.47 -8.64
CA VAL A 10 -2.93 13.94 -7.25
C VAL A 10 -4.24 13.77 -6.48
N ALA A 11 -5.38 14.13 -7.08
CA ALA A 11 -6.68 13.94 -6.46
C ALA A 11 -6.98 12.45 -6.19
N GLU A 12 -6.57 11.57 -7.09
CA GLU A 12 -6.67 10.11 -6.91
C GLU A 12 -5.92 9.64 -5.66
N VAL A 13 -4.70 10.15 -5.46
CA VAL A 13 -3.91 9.81 -4.27
C VAL A 13 -4.63 10.28 -3.01
N PHE A 14 -5.14 11.51 -3.00
CA PHE A 14 -5.88 12.02 -1.84
C PHE A 14 -7.14 11.19 -1.57
N ARG A 15 -7.88 10.77 -2.60
CA ARG A 15 -9.04 9.91 -2.40
C ARG A 15 -8.66 8.57 -1.79
N ALA A 16 -7.56 7.98 -2.25
CA ALA A 16 -7.07 6.73 -1.69
C ALA A 16 -6.68 6.87 -0.22
N LEU A 17 -6.10 8.01 0.15
CA LEU A 17 -5.67 8.29 1.52
C LEU A 17 -6.79 8.74 2.44
N ALA A 18 -7.93 9.18 1.91
CA ALA A 18 -9.06 9.65 2.71
C ALA A 18 -9.88 8.48 3.26
N SER A 19 -9.19 7.57 3.95
CA SER A 19 -9.79 6.36 4.53
C SER A 19 -8.94 5.93 5.73
N PRO A 20 -9.52 5.91 6.94
CA PRO A 20 -8.76 5.46 8.12
C PRO A 20 -8.17 4.06 7.94
N LYS A 21 -8.91 3.15 7.32
CA LYS A 21 -8.41 1.77 7.11
C LYS A 21 -7.22 1.74 6.16
N ARG A 22 -7.24 2.53 5.09
CA ARG A 22 -6.12 2.59 4.14
C ARG A 22 -4.89 3.25 4.74
N LEU A 23 -5.07 4.31 5.53
CA LEU A 23 -3.97 4.92 6.26
C LEU A 23 -3.35 3.93 7.24
N GLN A 24 -4.18 3.13 7.91
CA GLN A 24 -3.70 2.12 8.83
C GLN A 24 -2.90 1.03 8.11
N ILE A 25 -3.37 0.59 6.95
CA ILE A 25 -2.62 -0.37 6.12
C ILE A 25 -1.24 0.18 5.77
N LEU A 26 -1.18 1.42 5.30
CA LEU A 26 0.11 2.05 4.94
C LEU A 26 1.04 2.15 6.14
N GLU A 27 0.51 2.47 7.32
CA GLU A 27 1.32 2.53 8.54
C GLU A 27 1.93 1.17 8.88
N TRP A 28 1.12 0.11 8.82
CA TRP A 28 1.61 -1.24 9.08
C TRP A 28 2.64 -1.69 8.05
N LEU A 29 2.42 -1.39 6.77
CA LEU A 29 3.32 -1.79 5.70
C LEU A 29 4.64 -1.01 5.69
N ARG A 30 4.72 0.08 6.44
CA ARG A 30 5.97 0.84 6.59
C ARG A 30 7.01 0.04 7.37
N ASP A 31 6.57 -0.75 8.34
CA ASP A 31 7.44 -1.64 9.12
C ASP A 31 6.72 -2.97 9.33
N PRO A 32 6.68 -3.83 8.29
CA PRO A 32 5.86 -5.04 8.34
C PRO A 32 6.34 -6.05 9.39
N VAL A 33 7.64 -6.08 9.69
CA VAL A 33 8.17 -7.01 10.69
C VAL A 33 7.63 -6.69 12.08
N ALA A 34 7.39 -5.41 12.38
CA ALA A 34 6.86 -5.00 13.67
C ALA A 34 5.37 -5.33 13.83
N HIS A 35 4.64 -5.54 12.73
CA HIS A 35 3.19 -5.62 12.75
C HIS A 35 2.61 -6.97 12.32
N PHE A 36 3.38 -7.80 11.63
CA PHE A 36 2.89 -9.07 11.09
C PHE A 36 3.78 -10.24 11.50
N PRO A 37 3.19 -11.43 11.67
CA PRO A 37 3.99 -12.63 11.96
C PRO A 37 4.76 -13.06 10.71
N PRO A 38 5.83 -13.87 10.88
CA PRO A 38 6.53 -14.44 9.72
C PRO A 38 5.59 -15.20 8.81
N GLN A 39 5.85 -15.14 7.51
CA GLN A 39 5.06 -15.82 6.48
C GLN A 39 5.78 -17.05 5.95
N ARG A 40 5.01 -18.02 5.44
CA ARG A 40 5.57 -19.26 4.89
C ARG A 40 6.05 -19.09 3.47
N ASP A 41 5.27 -18.40 2.63
CA ASP A 41 5.46 -18.40 1.18
C ASP A 41 6.06 -17.10 0.65
N GLY A 42 6.41 -16.16 1.52
CA GLY A 42 7.00 -14.90 1.13
C GLY A 42 7.66 -14.20 2.30
N ASP A 43 8.66 -13.36 1.98
CA ASP A 43 9.34 -12.54 2.97
C ASP A 43 8.58 -11.23 3.17
N LEU A 44 8.34 -10.85 4.42
CA LEU A 44 7.57 -9.64 4.77
C LEU A 44 8.16 -8.37 4.14
N VAL A 45 9.49 -8.29 4.03
CA VAL A 45 10.16 -7.09 3.50
C VAL A 45 10.34 -7.18 1.99
N ASP A 46 10.91 -8.29 1.50
CA ASP A 46 11.27 -8.42 0.09
C ASP A 46 10.04 -8.62 -0.80
N ASP A 47 9.11 -9.46 -0.37
CA ASP A 47 7.90 -9.78 -1.15
C ASP A 47 6.71 -8.92 -0.75
N GLY A 48 6.64 -8.54 0.51
CA GLY A 48 5.52 -7.82 1.09
C GLY A 48 4.66 -8.71 1.97
N VAL A 49 3.49 -8.21 2.36
CA VAL A 49 2.58 -8.87 3.29
C VAL A 49 1.41 -9.47 2.52
N CYS A 50 1.12 -10.74 2.81
CA CYS A 50 -0.01 -11.44 2.20
C CYS A 50 -1.33 -10.76 2.57
N VAL A 51 -2.25 -10.67 1.60
CA VAL A 51 -3.56 -10.04 1.79
C VAL A 51 -4.33 -10.65 2.96
N ILE A 52 -4.18 -11.94 3.22
CA ILE A 52 -4.88 -12.62 4.33
C ILE A 52 -4.48 -12.03 5.67
N PHE A 53 -3.18 -11.79 5.89
CA PHE A 53 -2.69 -11.19 7.14
C PHE A 53 -3.19 -9.75 7.29
N ILE A 54 -3.25 -9.00 6.19
CA ILE A 54 -3.76 -7.63 6.21
C ILE A 54 -5.25 -7.64 6.57
N ALA A 55 -6.02 -8.53 5.95
CA ALA A 55 -7.45 -8.66 6.23
C ALA A 55 -7.70 -9.01 7.70
N ASP A 56 -6.95 -9.98 8.23
CA ASP A 56 -7.09 -10.42 9.62
C ASP A 56 -6.80 -9.27 10.58
N LYS A 57 -5.69 -8.57 10.36
CA LYS A 57 -5.30 -7.46 11.23
C LYS A 57 -6.28 -6.30 11.16
N LEU A 58 -6.82 -6.04 9.98
CA LEU A 58 -7.78 -4.96 9.76
C LEU A 58 -9.19 -5.32 10.27
N GLY A 59 -9.45 -6.61 10.50
CA GLY A 59 -10.74 -7.09 10.95
C GLY A 59 -11.80 -7.06 9.87
N VAL A 60 -11.41 -7.29 8.62
CA VAL A 60 -12.34 -7.30 7.48
C VAL A 60 -12.19 -8.59 6.68
N SER A 61 -13.13 -8.83 5.76
CA SER A 61 -13.02 -9.95 4.83
C SER A 61 -11.86 -9.75 3.87
N GLN A 62 -11.37 -10.85 3.29
CA GLN A 62 -10.31 -10.77 2.29
C GLN A 62 -10.72 -9.94 1.07
N PRO A 63 -11.94 -10.08 0.51
CA PRO A 63 -12.36 -9.21 -0.60
C PRO A 63 -12.36 -7.72 -0.24
N THR A 64 -12.77 -7.36 0.99
CA THR A 64 -12.74 -5.97 1.44
C THR A 64 -11.31 -5.45 1.55
N ALA A 65 -10.40 -6.23 2.13
CA ALA A 65 -8.99 -5.87 2.19
C ALA A 65 -8.41 -5.69 0.77
N THR A 66 -8.74 -6.59 -0.14
CA THR A 66 -8.31 -6.52 -1.54
C THR A 66 -8.78 -5.23 -2.19
N THR A 67 -10.03 -4.82 -1.95
CA THR A 67 -10.56 -3.56 -2.49
C THR A 67 -9.76 -2.36 -2.01
N HIS A 68 -9.42 -2.30 -0.72
CA HIS A 68 -8.57 -1.24 -0.17
C HIS A 68 -7.18 -1.25 -0.80
N LEU A 69 -6.57 -2.43 -0.89
CA LEU A 69 -5.22 -2.56 -1.45
C LEU A 69 -5.17 -2.22 -2.93
N GLN A 70 -6.20 -2.58 -3.69
CA GLN A 70 -6.31 -2.20 -5.10
C GLN A 70 -6.43 -0.70 -5.28
N ALA A 71 -7.17 -0.02 -4.40
CA ALA A 71 -7.26 1.45 -4.42
C ALA A 71 -5.89 2.09 -4.17
N LEU A 72 -5.15 1.57 -3.19
CA LEU A 72 -3.79 2.03 -2.90
C LEU A 72 -2.84 1.75 -4.07
N ALA A 73 -2.97 0.60 -4.71
CA ALA A 73 -2.13 0.23 -5.86
C ALA A 73 -2.42 1.13 -7.08
N ARG A 74 -3.69 1.42 -7.36
CA ARG A 74 -4.07 2.33 -8.45
C ARG A 74 -3.53 3.74 -8.21
N ALA A 75 -3.45 4.16 -6.95
CA ALA A 75 -2.86 5.45 -6.60
C ALA A 75 -1.32 5.44 -6.62
N GLY A 76 -0.70 4.29 -6.86
CA GLY A 76 0.76 4.17 -6.92
C GLY A 76 1.46 4.10 -5.58
N LEU A 77 0.72 3.87 -4.49
CA LEU A 77 1.28 3.89 -3.14
C LEU A 77 1.78 2.54 -2.66
N VAL A 78 1.26 1.46 -3.23
CA VAL A 78 1.71 0.10 -2.94
C VAL A 78 1.90 -0.66 -4.24
N THR A 79 2.73 -1.70 -4.20
CA THR A 79 2.92 -2.65 -5.29
C THR A 79 2.45 -4.01 -4.83
N SER A 80 2.08 -4.86 -5.78
CA SER A 80 1.67 -6.23 -5.51
C SER A 80 2.58 -7.21 -6.23
N LYS A 81 2.72 -8.40 -5.62
CA LYS A 81 3.50 -9.49 -6.20
C LYS A 81 2.71 -10.78 -6.00
N ARG A 82 2.56 -11.56 -7.06
CA ARG A 82 1.90 -12.84 -6.97
C ARG A 82 2.93 -13.95 -6.92
N VAL A 83 2.80 -14.82 -5.89
CA VAL A 83 3.62 -16.01 -5.74
C VAL A 83 2.66 -17.19 -5.57
N GLY A 84 2.54 -18.03 -6.60
CA GLY A 84 1.56 -19.10 -6.61
C GLY A 84 0.13 -18.54 -6.53
N GLN A 85 -0.60 -18.98 -5.52
CA GLN A 85 -1.98 -18.53 -5.30
C GLN A 85 -2.07 -17.31 -4.38
N TRP A 86 -0.93 -16.81 -3.87
CA TRP A 86 -0.89 -15.75 -2.87
C TRP A 86 -0.49 -14.44 -3.49
N THR A 87 -1.13 -13.34 -3.05
CA THR A 87 -0.77 -11.98 -3.44
C THR A 87 -0.22 -11.25 -2.23
N PHE A 88 0.95 -10.65 -2.40
CA PHE A 88 1.67 -9.91 -1.37
C PHE A 88 1.71 -8.43 -1.74
N PHE A 89 1.62 -7.57 -0.74
CA PHE A 89 1.62 -6.12 -0.95
C PHE A 89 2.69 -5.46 -0.11
N LYS A 90 3.36 -4.46 -0.70
CA LYS A 90 4.30 -3.62 0.03
C LYS A 90 4.22 -2.19 -0.45
N ARG A 91 4.68 -1.26 0.38
CA ARG A 91 4.71 0.15 0.02
C ARG A 91 5.70 0.38 -1.12
N ASP A 92 5.34 1.30 -2.01
CA ASP A 92 6.27 1.84 -3.00
C ASP A 92 6.91 3.09 -2.38
N GLU A 93 8.04 2.92 -1.71
CA GLU A 93 8.69 4.00 -0.98
C GLU A 93 9.16 5.12 -1.92
N ALA A 94 9.63 4.79 -3.12
CA ALA A 94 10.07 5.78 -4.10
C ALA A 94 8.89 6.64 -4.57
N ALA A 95 7.74 6.01 -4.87
CA ALA A 95 6.55 6.73 -5.31
C ALA A 95 6.00 7.62 -4.19
N ILE A 96 5.99 7.11 -2.94
CA ILE A 96 5.53 7.88 -1.79
C ILE A 96 6.42 9.10 -1.56
N ARG A 97 7.74 8.94 -1.64
CA ARG A 97 8.68 10.08 -1.50
C ARG A 97 8.46 11.11 -2.60
N ALA A 98 8.26 10.68 -3.84
CA ALA A 98 8.00 11.59 -4.95
C ALA A 98 6.70 12.38 -4.74
N PHE A 99 5.64 11.71 -4.28
CA PHE A 99 4.37 12.36 -3.97
C PHE A 99 4.50 13.39 -2.85
N LYS A 100 5.19 13.03 -1.77
CA LYS A 100 5.44 13.95 -0.66
C LYS A 100 6.19 15.19 -1.11
N ARG A 101 7.19 15.00 -1.96
CA ARG A 101 8.00 16.11 -2.49
C ARG A 101 7.14 17.03 -3.35
N GLN A 102 6.28 16.47 -4.21
CA GLN A 102 5.38 17.25 -5.03
C GLN A 102 4.42 18.07 -4.18
N LEU A 103 3.85 17.49 -3.13
CA LEU A 103 2.97 18.21 -2.20
C LEU A 103 3.72 19.36 -1.52
N SER A 104 4.95 19.10 -1.07
CA SER A 104 5.76 20.13 -0.41
C SER A 104 6.05 21.32 -1.34
N ASP A 105 6.26 21.04 -2.62
CA ASP A 105 6.59 22.07 -3.60
C ASP A 105 5.35 22.87 -4.06
N GLU A 106 4.19 22.22 -4.13
CA GLU A 106 2.98 22.82 -4.74
C GLU A 106 1.94 23.30 -3.72
N LEU A 107 2.04 22.87 -2.50
CA LEU A 107 1.14 23.30 -1.43
C LEU A 107 1.90 24.02 -0.33
#